data_b29fd1d9490d334b71124aaad14b0879
#
_entry.id   b29fd1d9490d334b71124aaad14b0879
#
_cell.length_a   1.000
_cell.length_b   1.000
_cell.length_c   1.000
_cell.angle_alpha   90.00
_cell.angle_beta   90.00
_cell.angle_gamma   90.00
#
_symmetry.space_group_name_H-M   'P 1'
#
loop_
_entity.id
_entity.type
_entity.pdbx_description
1 polymer ?
#
loop_
_entity_poly.entity_id
_entity_poly.type
_entity_poly.pdbx_seq_one_letter_code
_entity_poly.pdbx_strand_id
1 'polypeptide(L)'
;MSKRSKGKKVAIVGFSKTSYDDTPFDNPGWEKWGLAWDLNGWERYTRLFDMHHSILWEVMTANPLYEHYDGKGLERRVYRHKDYYSEWLPEMCQSKDHKVYLQEETLLGAIAYPFEKVDREVGHYYCSSISYMVALAIVEADITDIAIYGVDMAAGDEWQHQRANMEYLIGYARGKGIKVILPEECPLTKFQDQADNYGASSVMYTDRYGIPKAPQTFKRRLDFSDSEIIHQVRRK
;
A
#
# COMPACT_ATOMS: atom_id res chain seq x y z
N MET A 1 -22.58 30.88 -11.95
CA MET A 1 -21.35 30.15 -11.63
C MET A 1 -21.59 29.37 -10.35
N SER A 2 -21.79 28.04 -10.46
CA SER A 2 -21.97 27.17 -9.28
C SER A 2 -20.66 27.17 -8.49
N LYS A 3 -20.73 27.46 -7.18
CA LYS A 3 -19.58 27.26 -6.27
C LYS A 3 -19.24 25.76 -6.31
N ARG A 4 -18.13 25.38 -6.97
CA ARG A 4 -17.57 24.03 -6.81
C ARG A 4 -17.43 23.80 -5.31
N SER A 5 -18.10 22.78 -4.78
CA SER A 5 -17.86 22.32 -3.42
C SER A 5 -16.36 22.07 -3.27
N LYS A 6 -15.79 22.53 -2.16
CA LYS A 6 -14.37 22.28 -1.86
C LYS A 6 -14.23 20.77 -1.73
N GLY A 7 -13.58 20.12 -2.72
CA GLY A 7 -13.42 18.68 -2.72
C GLY A 7 -12.63 18.20 -1.51
N LYS A 8 -12.86 16.96 -1.10
CA LYS A 8 -12.14 16.31 0.01
C LYS A 8 -10.76 15.84 -0.42
N LYS A 9 -9.85 15.87 0.51
CA LYS A 9 -8.48 15.35 0.38
C LYS A 9 -8.27 14.21 1.35
N VAL A 10 -7.67 13.13 0.87
CA VAL A 10 -7.40 11.93 1.65
C VAL A 10 -5.90 11.63 1.65
N ALA A 11 -5.33 11.47 2.83
CA ALA A 11 -4.00 10.91 3.04
C ALA A 11 -4.16 9.44 3.42
N ILE A 12 -3.63 8.54 2.59
CA ILE A 12 -3.58 7.09 2.82
C ILE A 12 -2.21 6.76 3.35
N VAL A 13 -2.15 6.07 4.49
CA VAL A 13 -0.93 5.93 5.28
C VAL A 13 -0.64 4.46 5.56
N GLY A 14 0.53 4.01 5.13
CA GLY A 14 1.13 2.73 5.50
C GLY A 14 2.18 2.88 6.59
N PHE A 15 3.07 1.88 6.75
CA PHE A 15 4.04 1.84 7.84
C PHE A 15 5.50 2.07 7.42
N SER A 16 5.77 2.29 6.13
CA SER A 16 7.14 2.51 5.69
C SER A 16 7.69 3.83 6.22
N LYS A 17 8.87 3.77 6.82
CA LYS A 17 9.56 4.94 7.39
C LYS A 17 10.02 5.95 6.34
N THR A 18 10.03 5.59 5.07
CA THR A 18 10.50 6.47 3.98
C THR A 18 9.69 7.76 3.87
N SER A 19 8.39 7.71 4.17
CA SER A 19 7.52 8.88 4.07
C SER A 19 6.39 8.92 5.09
N TYR A 20 6.40 8.04 6.09
CA TYR A 20 5.37 8.06 7.14
C TYR A 20 5.30 9.39 7.87
N ASP A 21 6.47 9.95 8.20
CA ASP A 21 6.57 11.19 8.98
C ASP A 21 6.14 12.45 8.19
N ASP A 22 6.07 12.35 6.85
CA ASP A 22 5.57 13.42 5.97
C ASP A 22 4.04 13.50 5.95
N THR A 23 3.36 12.56 6.60
CA THR A 23 1.89 12.51 6.64
C THR A 23 1.35 13.79 7.31
N PRO A 24 0.37 14.48 6.68
CA PRO A 24 -0.18 15.73 7.21
C PRO A 24 -1.15 15.49 8.38
N PHE A 25 -0.69 14.81 9.45
CA PHE A 25 -1.54 14.46 10.58
C PHE A 25 -2.19 15.67 11.24
N ASP A 26 -1.48 16.78 11.36
CA ASP A 26 -1.97 17.99 12.02
C ASP A 26 -2.79 18.90 11.10
N ASN A 27 -2.96 18.52 9.82
CA ASN A 27 -3.71 19.32 8.88
C ASN A 27 -5.18 18.87 8.82
N PRO A 28 -6.14 19.68 9.33
CA PRO A 28 -7.56 19.32 9.32
C PRO A 28 -8.19 19.32 7.92
N GLY A 29 -7.50 19.84 6.92
CA GLY A 29 -7.94 19.81 5.52
C GLY A 29 -7.79 18.44 4.84
N TRP A 30 -7.24 17.44 5.54
CA TRP A 30 -7.06 16.08 5.06
C TRP A 30 -7.81 15.08 5.94
N GLU A 31 -8.60 14.19 5.34
CA GLU A 31 -8.93 12.93 6.00
C GLU A 31 -7.67 12.04 6.03
N LYS A 32 -7.45 11.32 7.10
CA LYS A 32 -6.33 10.39 7.27
C LYS A 32 -6.88 8.99 7.38
N TRP A 33 -6.53 8.16 6.42
CA TRP A 33 -6.95 6.77 6.35
C TRP A 33 -5.75 5.88 6.60
N GLY A 34 -5.83 5.02 7.58
CA GLY A 34 -4.71 4.19 7.99
C GLY A 34 -5.12 2.76 8.32
N LEU A 35 -4.12 1.98 8.67
CA LEU A 35 -4.29 0.59 9.07
C LEU A 35 -4.70 0.53 10.54
N ALA A 36 -5.68 -0.29 10.87
CA ALA A 36 -6.12 -0.48 12.25
C ALA A 36 -5.04 -1.11 13.14
N TRP A 37 -4.01 -1.70 12.52
CA TRP A 37 -2.82 -2.21 13.20
C TRP A 37 -1.86 -1.14 13.72
N ASP A 38 -2.08 0.14 13.47
CA ASP A 38 -1.29 1.23 14.05
C ASP A 38 -1.70 1.52 15.48
N LEU A 39 -1.38 0.58 16.37
CA LEU A 39 -1.80 0.61 17.77
C LEU A 39 -1.26 1.77 18.60
N ASN A 40 -0.32 2.54 18.05
CA ASN A 40 0.28 3.67 18.77
C ASN A 40 -0.12 5.03 18.22
N GLY A 41 -0.94 5.05 17.22
CA GLY A 41 -1.30 6.26 16.53
C GLY A 41 -2.67 6.19 15.87
N TRP A 42 -3.47 5.15 16.17
CA TRP A 42 -4.76 4.95 15.53
C TRP A 42 -5.72 6.14 15.76
N GLU A 43 -5.59 6.84 16.87
CA GLU A 43 -6.38 8.04 17.17
C GLU A 43 -6.12 9.21 16.21
N ARG A 44 -5.02 9.17 15.48
CA ARG A 44 -4.65 10.21 14.48
C ARG A 44 -5.40 10.05 13.16
N TYR A 45 -6.03 8.91 12.93
CA TYR A 45 -6.74 8.61 11.70
C TYR A 45 -8.23 8.95 11.80
N THR A 46 -8.81 9.35 10.69
CA THR A 46 -10.26 9.56 10.56
C THR A 46 -10.97 8.27 10.16
N ARG A 47 -10.26 7.40 9.44
CA ARG A 47 -10.73 6.06 9.07
C ARG A 47 -9.62 5.05 9.24
N LEU A 48 -10.00 3.89 9.73
CA LEU A 48 -9.13 2.75 9.96
C LEU A 48 -9.60 1.57 9.11
N PHE A 49 -8.67 0.76 8.65
CA PHE A 49 -8.97 -0.39 7.79
C PHE A 49 -8.25 -1.64 8.31
N ASP A 50 -9.00 -2.69 8.54
CA ASP A 50 -8.49 -4.05 8.64
C ASP A 50 -9.21 -4.93 7.62
N MET A 51 -8.49 -5.29 6.56
CA MET A 51 -9.05 -6.05 5.45
C MET A 51 -8.69 -7.54 5.52
N HIS A 52 -8.34 -8.04 6.70
CA HIS A 52 -8.20 -9.46 6.93
C HIS A 52 -9.59 -10.12 7.09
N HIS A 53 -9.72 -11.30 6.51
CA HIS A 53 -10.95 -12.09 6.68
C HIS A 53 -11.08 -12.58 8.13
N SER A 54 -12.30 -12.59 8.68
CA SER A 54 -12.57 -13.00 10.07
C SER A 54 -12.02 -14.39 10.44
N ILE A 55 -12.01 -15.33 9.50
CA ILE A 55 -11.38 -16.65 9.69
C ILE A 55 -9.88 -16.53 10.04
N LEU A 56 -9.17 -15.57 9.47
CA LEU A 56 -7.75 -15.35 9.81
C LEU A 56 -7.60 -14.86 11.25
N TRP A 57 -8.56 -14.13 11.79
CA TRP A 57 -8.53 -13.71 13.19
C TRP A 57 -8.53 -14.91 14.12
N GLU A 58 -9.41 -15.89 13.87
CA GLU A 58 -9.47 -17.12 14.67
C GLU A 58 -8.17 -17.92 14.55
N VAL A 59 -7.63 -18.08 13.35
CA VAL A 59 -6.37 -18.79 13.14
C VAL A 59 -5.20 -18.09 13.80
N MET A 60 -5.11 -16.77 13.70
CA MET A 60 -4.03 -15.99 14.30
C MET A 60 -4.12 -16.00 15.83
N THR A 61 -5.32 -15.89 16.39
CA THR A 61 -5.53 -15.91 17.84
C THR A 61 -5.30 -17.29 18.46
N ALA A 62 -5.55 -18.36 17.71
CA ALA A 62 -5.36 -19.74 18.16
C ALA A 62 -3.92 -20.26 18.00
N ASN A 63 -3.06 -19.58 17.25
CA ASN A 63 -1.71 -20.06 16.93
C ASN A 63 -0.67 -19.54 17.93
N PRO A 64 -0.12 -20.40 18.83
CA PRO A 64 0.85 -19.99 19.84
C PRO A 64 2.18 -19.49 19.24
N LEU A 65 2.48 -19.79 17.95
CA LEU A 65 3.69 -19.31 17.30
C LEU A 65 3.68 -17.78 17.10
N TYR A 66 2.51 -17.16 17.05
CA TYR A 66 2.40 -15.71 16.98
C TYR A 66 2.65 -15.01 18.32
N GLU A 67 2.53 -15.73 19.44
CA GLU A 67 2.87 -15.20 20.76
C GLU A 67 4.38 -15.02 20.97
N HIS A 68 5.20 -15.70 20.19
CA HIS A 68 6.65 -15.77 20.36
C HIS A 68 7.48 -15.29 19.17
N TYR A 69 6.87 -14.60 18.20
CA TYR A 69 7.64 -14.07 17.08
C TYR A 69 8.49 -12.89 17.51
N ASP A 70 9.62 -13.18 18.15
CA ASP A 70 10.70 -12.26 18.47
C ASP A 70 11.65 -12.15 17.27
N GLY A 71 11.28 -11.34 16.31
CA GLY A 71 12.16 -11.08 15.22
C GLY A 71 13.17 -10.03 15.60
N LYS A 72 14.39 -10.40 15.71
CA LYS A 72 15.54 -9.55 15.97
C LYS A 72 15.65 -8.41 14.94
N GLY A 73 15.65 -7.17 15.39
CA GLY A 73 16.13 -6.05 14.64
C GLY A 73 15.17 -4.89 14.34
N LEU A 74 13.92 -4.96 14.73
CA LEU A 74 13.01 -3.80 14.75
C LEU A 74 12.60 -3.55 16.19
N GLU A 75 12.47 -2.29 16.62
CA GLU A 75 11.82 -1.96 17.89
C GLU A 75 10.42 -2.54 17.85
N ARG A 76 10.24 -3.67 18.51
CA ARG A 76 9.03 -4.45 18.40
C ARG A 76 8.14 -4.19 19.54
N ARG A 77 7.04 -3.73 19.16
CA ARG A 77 5.81 -4.02 19.84
C ARG A 77 5.44 -5.44 19.47
N VAL A 78 5.50 -6.35 20.43
CA VAL A 78 4.92 -7.68 20.30
C VAL A 78 3.42 -7.43 20.14
N TYR A 79 2.95 -7.45 18.91
CA TYR A 79 1.52 -7.43 18.64
C TYR A 79 0.97 -8.74 19.16
N ARG A 80 0.31 -8.69 20.28
CA ARG A 80 -0.50 -9.79 20.74
C ARG A 80 -1.74 -9.82 19.84
N HIS A 81 -1.68 -10.63 18.79
CA HIS A 81 -2.79 -10.75 17.84
C HIS A 81 -4.12 -11.04 18.56
N LYS A 82 -4.05 -11.82 19.65
CA LYS A 82 -5.21 -12.10 20.48
C LYS A 82 -5.82 -10.83 21.06
N ASP A 83 -5.01 -9.99 21.71
CA ASP A 83 -5.48 -8.76 22.33
C ASP A 83 -5.99 -7.77 21.27
N TYR A 84 -5.38 -7.76 20.08
CA TYR A 84 -5.83 -6.92 18.97
C TYR A 84 -7.25 -7.24 18.54
N TYR A 85 -7.56 -8.48 18.24
CA TYR A 85 -8.89 -8.88 17.77
C TYR A 85 -9.94 -8.96 18.88
N SER A 86 -9.55 -9.27 20.10
CA SER A 86 -10.49 -9.42 21.21
C SER A 86 -10.77 -8.12 21.96
N GLU A 87 -9.87 -7.16 21.94
CA GLU A 87 -9.97 -5.95 22.75
C GLU A 87 -9.84 -4.68 21.89
N TRP A 88 -8.73 -4.48 21.21
CA TRP A 88 -8.40 -3.19 20.58
C TRP A 88 -9.21 -2.89 19.32
N LEU A 89 -9.35 -3.86 18.42
CA LEU A 89 -10.17 -3.66 17.23
C LEU A 89 -11.65 -3.42 17.56
N PRO A 90 -12.28 -4.18 18.49
CA PRO A 90 -13.61 -3.85 18.99
C PRO A 90 -13.72 -2.46 19.62
N GLU A 91 -12.72 -2.01 20.38
CA GLU A 91 -12.68 -0.67 20.95
C GLU A 91 -12.66 0.40 19.85
N MET A 92 -11.78 0.24 18.86
CA MET A 92 -11.71 1.15 17.70
C MET A 92 -13.04 1.23 16.95
N CYS A 93 -13.71 0.08 16.74
CA CYS A 93 -15.00 0.01 16.06
C CYS A 93 -16.11 0.77 16.79
N GLN A 94 -16.06 0.82 18.13
CA GLN A 94 -17.05 1.50 18.97
C GLN A 94 -16.71 2.99 19.20
N SER A 95 -15.54 3.45 18.75
CA SER A 95 -15.18 4.86 18.82
C SER A 95 -16.11 5.72 17.96
N LYS A 96 -16.50 6.89 18.49
CA LYS A 96 -17.31 7.86 17.74
C LYS A 96 -16.49 8.74 16.82
N ASP A 97 -15.19 8.80 17.04
CA ASP A 97 -14.27 9.70 16.35
C ASP A 97 -13.67 9.08 15.08
N HIS A 98 -13.79 7.76 14.94
CA HIS A 98 -13.20 7.00 13.85
C HIS A 98 -14.23 6.13 13.14
N LYS A 99 -14.00 5.87 11.86
CA LYS A 99 -14.75 4.89 11.08
C LYS A 99 -13.84 3.70 10.80
N VAL A 100 -14.21 2.52 11.26
CA VAL A 100 -13.44 1.30 11.04
C VAL A 100 -14.09 0.47 9.94
N TYR A 101 -13.34 0.20 8.89
CA TYR A 101 -13.76 -0.63 7.77
C TYR A 101 -13.18 -2.03 7.90
N LEU A 102 -14.05 -3.02 7.83
CA LEU A 102 -13.71 -4.43 7.76
C LEU A 102 -14.23 -5.03 6.44
N GLN A 103 -13.81 -6.23 6.08
CA GLN A 103 -14.41 -6.92 4.93
C GLN A 103 -15.92 -7.11 5.11
N GLU A 104 -16.34 -7.45 6.34
CA GLU A 104 -17.73 -7.70 6.72
C GLU A 104 -18.03 -6.97 8.04
N GLU A 105 -19.29 -6.69 8.31
CA GLU A 105 -19.75 -6.10 9.57
C GLU A 105 -19.77 -7.15 10.69
N THR A 106 -18.60 -7.64 11.08
CA THR A 106 -18.43 -8.70 12.08
C THR A 106 -18.32 -8.18 13.50
N LEU A 107 -18.03 -6.90 13.68
CA LEU A 107 -17.90 -6.24 14.98
C LEU A 107 -18.87 -5.07 15.10
N LEU A 108 -19.41 -4.88 16.30
CA LEU A 108 -20.33 -3.76 16.59
C LEU A 108 -19.63 -2.41 16.31
N GLY A 109 -20.25 -1.60 15.46
CA GLY A 109 -19.73 -0.29 15.06
C GLY A 109 -18.77 -0.31 13.86
N ALA A 110 -18.37 -1.50 13.40
CA ALA A 110 -17.63 -1.63 12.16
C ALA A 110 -18.50 -1.29 10.93
N ILE A 111 -17.85 -0.94 9.84
CA ILE A 111 -18.48 -0.67 8.55
C ILE A 111 -18.01 -1.73 7.56
N ALA A 112 -18.94 -2.45 6.96
CA ALA A 112 -18.59 -3.38 5.87
C ALA A 112 -18.01 -2.62 4.69
N TYR A 113 -16.92 -3.13 4.13
CA TYR A 113 -16.33 -2.55 2.94
C TYR A 113 -17.28 -2.70 1.74
N PRO A 114 -17.56 -1.63 0.96
CA PRO A 114 -18.58 -1.63 -0.08
C PRO A 114 -18.08 -2.30 -1.37
N PHE A 115 -17.79 -3.60 -1.34
CA PHE A 115 -17.22 -4.36 -2.46
C PHE A 115 -17.95 -4.14 -3.78
N GLU A 116 -19.28 -4.32 -3.81
CA GLU A 116 -20.06 -4.21 -5.06
C GLU A 116 -19.88 -2.83 -5.72
N LYS A 117 -19.85 -1.76 -4.91
CA LYS A 117 -19.68 -0.40 -5.42
C LYS A 117 -18.28 -0.21 -5.98
N VAL A 118 -17.27 -0.69 -5.26
CA VAL A 118 -15.86 -0.56 -5.64
C VAL A 118 -15.55 -1.40 -6.87
N ASP A 119 -15.93 -2.67 -6.88
CA ASP A 119 -15.69 -3.59 -8.00
C ASP A 119 -16.34 -3.13 -9.31
N ARG A 120 -17.52 -2.54 -9.23
CA ARG A 120 -18.20 -1.98 -10.39
C ARG A 120 -17.42 -0.84 -11.05
N GLU A 121 -16.72 -0.06 -10.26
CA GLU A 121 -16.01 1.12 -10.75
C GLU A 121 -14.57 0.80 -11.17
N VAL A 122 -13.81 0.12 -10.31
CA VAL A 122 -12.36 -0.08 -10.53
C VAL A 122 -11.99 -1.51 -10.92
N GLY A 123 -12.96 -2.43 -10.91
CA GLY A 123 -12.73 -3.87 -11.09
C GLY A 123 -12.16 -4.51 -9.81
N HIS A 124 -12.24 -5.83 -9.74
CA HIS A 124 -11.71 -6.61 -8.60
C HIS A 124 -10.20 -6.84 -8.76
N TYR A 125 -9.40 -5.76 -8.67
CA TYR A 125 -7.94 -5.81 -8.82
C TYR A 125 -7.25 -5.01 -7.71
N TYR A 126 -7.44 -5.45 -6.46
CA TYR A 126 -6.82 -4.90 -5.26
C TYR A 126 -6.71 -6.01 -4.21
N CYS A 127 -5.58 -6.07 -3.47
CA CYS A 127 -5.29 -7.22 -2.59
C CYS A 127 -4.56 -6.84 -1.29
N SER A 128 -4.31 -5.56 -1.04
CA SER A 128 -3.71 -5.09 0.22
C SER A 128 -4.60 -4.06 0.88
N SER A 129 -4.58 -3.93 2.20
CA SER A 129 -5.39 -2.92 2.90
C SER A 129 -5.18 -1.51 2.33
N ILE A 130 -3.97 -1.19 1.89
CA ILE A 130 -3.67 0.09 1.22
C ILE A 130 -4.42 0.19 -0.12
N SER A 131 -4.41 -0.85 -0.94
CA SER A 131 -5.12 -0.84 -2.22
C SER A 131 -6.65 -0.77 -2.04
N TYR A 132 -7.21 -1.38 -1.00
CA TYR A 132 -8.61 -1.21 -0.63
C TYR A 132 -8.93 0.25 -0.29
N MET A 133 -8.06 0.93 0.47
CA MET A 133 -8.25 2.36 0.78
C MET A 133 -8.23 3.22 -0.48
N VAL A 134 -7.27 3.01 -1.38
CA VAL A 134 -7.19 3.76 -2.65
C VAL A 134 -8.43 3.51 -3.52
N ALA A 135 -8.85 2.25 -3.65
CA ALA A 135 -10.03 1.88 -4.42
C ALA A 135 -11.32 2.55 -3.86
N LEU A 136 -11.48 2.55 -2.54
CA LEU A 136 -12.59 3.25 -1.90
C LEU A 136 -12.53 4.76 -2.14
N ALA A 137 -11.36 5.37 -2.04
CA ALA A 137 -11.19 6.80 -2.30
C ALA A 137 -11.56 7.18 -3.75
N ILE A 138 -11.29 6.32 -4.73
CA ILE A 138 -11.64 6.55 -6.13
C ILE A 138 -13.17 6.57 -6.34
N VAL A 139 -13.94 5.81 -5.58
CA VAL A 139 -15.40 5.71 -5.76
C VAL A 139 -16.19 6.71 -4.91
N GLU A 140 -15.54 7.39 -3.97
CA GLU A 140 -16.17 8.49 -3.23
C GLU A 140 -16.19 9.77 -4.09
N ALA A 141 -17.38 10.24 -4.41
CA ALA A 141 -17.61 11.26 -5.45
C ALA A 141 -17.00 12.64 -5.16
N ASP A 142 -16.70 12.95 -3.92
CA ASP A 142 -16.22 14.26 -3.47
C ASP A 142 -14.70 14.30 -3.20
N ILE A 143 -13.98 13.19 -3.40
CA ILE A 143 -12.53 13.15 -3.27
C ILE A 143 -11.86 13.71 -4.52
N THR A 144 -11.02 14.72 -4.33
CA THR A 144 -10.28 15.40 -5.39
C THR A 144 -8.77 15.15 -5.33
N ASP A 145 -8.26 14.84 -4.15
CA ASP A 145 -6.85 14.62 -3.91
C ASP A 145 -6.64 13.35 -3.07
N ILE A 146 -5.77 12.47 -3.51
CA ILE A 146 -5.30 11.29 -2.78
C ILE A 146 -3.79 11.44 -2.62
N ALA A 147 -3.30 11.49 -1.38
CA ALA A 147 -1.87 11.42 -1.07
C ALA A 147 -1.56 10.07 -0.42
N ILE A 148 -0.42 9.47 -0.74
CA ILE A 148 -0.04 8.15 -0.25
C ILE A 148 1.31 8.26 0.45
N TYR A 149 1.33 7.96 1.74
CA TYR A 149 2.51 8.03 2.60
C TYR A 149 2.83 6.69 3.24
N GLY A 150 4.09 6.44 3.54
CA GLY A 150 4.50 5.21 4.21
C GLY A 150 4.24 3.93 3.41
N VAL A 151 4.26 4.01 2.06
CA VAL A 151 3.95 2.88 1.17
C VAL A 151 5.03 2.75 0.10
N ASP A 152 5.90 1.78 0.23
CA ASP A 152 7.01 1.56 -0.71
C ASP A 152 6.75 0.39 -1.66
N MET A 153 6.24 -0.73 -1.16
CA MET A 153 6.01 -1.96 -1.94
C MET A 153 7.24 -2.33 -2.80
N ALA A 154 8.42 -2.24 -2.19
CA ALA A 154 9.70 -2.35 -2.89
C ALA A 154 10.44 -3.67 -2.64
N ALA A 155 10.00 -4.49 -1.69
CA ALA A 155 10.72 -5.69 -1.27
C ALA A 155 9.84 -6.94 -1.22
N GLY A 156 10.42 -8.09 -1.64
CA GLY A 156 9.82 -9.42 -1.54
C GLY A 156 8.74 -9.74 -2.56
N ASP A 157 8.45 -11.03 -2.73
CA ASP A 157 7.51 -11.52 -3.75
C ASP A 157 6.06 -11.09 -3.46
N GLU A 158 5.66 -11.03 -2.20
CA GLU A 158 4.34 -10.58 -1.79
C GLU A 158 4.06 -9.13 -2.25
N TRP A 159 5.07 -8.28 -2.14
CA TRP A 159 4.96 -6.87 -2.51
C TRP A 159 4.82 -6.62 -4.01
N GLN A 160 5.30 -7.52 -4.85
CA GLN A 160 5.19 -7.36 -6.32
C GLN A 160 3.74 -7.36 -6.79
N HIS A 161 2.91 -8.27 -6.29
CA HIS A 161 1.48 -8.31 -6.62
C HIS A 161 0.76 -7.06 -6.11
N GLN A 162 1.05 -6.65 -4.89
CA GLN A 162 0.46 -5.46 -4.27
C GLN A 162 0.87 -4.19 -5.01
N ARG A 163 2.13 -4.11 -5.46
CA ARG A 163 2.62 -2.97 -6.24
C ARG A 163 1.86 -2.82 -7.56
N ALA A 164 1.68 -3.89 -8.32
CA ALA A 164 0.94 -3.85 -9.57
C ALA A 164 -0.51 -3.33 -9.39
N ASN A 165 -1.19 -3.79 -8.33
CA ASN A 165 -2.52 -3.29 -7.98
C ASN A 165 -2.50 -1.79 -7.67
N MET A 166 -1.54 -1.35 -6.87
CA MET A 166 -1.42 0.06 -6.50
C MET A 166 -1.14 0.96 -7.71
N GLU A 167 -0.23 0.55 -8.58
CA GLU A 167 0.10 1.32 -9.79
C GLU A 167 -1.08 1.40 -10.75
N TYR A 168 -1.86 0.32 -10.89
CA TYR A 168 -3.13 0.33 -11.61
C TYR A 168 -4.12 1.35 -11.03
N LEU A 169 -4.38 1.30 -9.72
CA LEU A 169 -5.32 2.19 -9.04
C LEU A 169 -4.87 3.66 -9.11
N ILE A 170 -3.57 3.93 -8.95
CA ILE A 170 -3.00 5.28 -9.10
C ILE A 170 -3.24 5.79 -10.53
N GLY A 171 -2.98 4.96 -11.54
CA GLY A 171 -3.25 5.30 -12.94
C GLY A 171 -4.72 5.58 -13.20
N TYR A 172 -5.60 4.73 -12.65
CA TYR A 172 -7.05 4.89 -12.76
C TYR A 172 -7.54 6.18 -12.11
N ALA A 173 -7.09 6.48 -10.87
CA ALA A 173 -7.43 7.72 -10.16
C ALA A 173 -7.03 8.96 -10.97
N ARG A 174 -5.80 8.98 -11.51
CA ARG A 174 -5.32 10.06 -12.37
C ARG A 174 -6.16 10.20 -13.64
N GLY A 175 -6.56 9.08 -14.26
CA GLY A 175 -7.45 9.06 -15.42
C GLY A 175 -8.84 9.64 -15.16
N LYS A 176 -9.34 9.50 -13.92
CA LYS A 176 -10.58 10.14 -13.45
C LYS A 176 -10.43 11.63 -13.10
N GLY A 177 -9.22 12.18 -13.17
CA GLY A 177 -8.94 13.56 -12.81
C GLY A 177 -8.72 13.79 -11.31
N ILE A 178 -8.55 12.73 -10.51
CA ILE A 178 -8.15 12.82 -9.11
C ILE A 178 -6.65 13.12 -9.05
N LYS A 179 -6.26 14.13 -8.29
CA LYS A 179 -4.85 14.42 -8.07
C LYS A 179 -4.24 13.39 -7.14
N VAL A 180 -3.27 12.61 -7.62
CA VAL A 180 -2.52 11.65 -6.79
C VAL A 180 -1.15 12.22 -6.46
N ILE A 181 -0.85 12.32 -5.17
CA ILE A 181 0.39 12.85 -4.60
C ILE A 181 1.17 11.67 -4.01
N LEU A 182 2.40 11.51 -4.46
CA LEU A 182 3.36 10.54 -3.93
C LEU A 182 4.58 11.31 -3.44
N PRO A 183 5.14 11.00 -2.26
CA PRO A 183 6.42 11.54 -1.79
C PRO A 183 7.56 11.26 -2.80
N GLU A 184 8.60 12.08 -2.76
CA GLU A 184 9.71 11.94 -3.70
C GLU A 184 10.42 10.59 -3.57
N GLU A 185 10.54 10.08 -2.36
CA GLU A 185 11.19 8.80 -2.05
C GLU A 185 10.28 7.59 -2.36
N CYS A 186 8.98 7.79 -2.54
CA CYS A 186 8.04 6.70 -2.83
C CYS A 186 8.37 6.06 -4.18
N PRO A 187 8.63 4.75 -4.25
CA PRO A 187 9.01 4.07 -5.46
C PRO A 187 7.84 3.74 -6.40
N LEU A 188 6.59 3.93 -5.95
CA LEU A 188 5.41 3.67 -6.75
C LEU A 188 5.35 4.60 -7.97
N THR A 189 5.01 4.03 -9.12
CA THR A 189 4.96 4.70 -10.44
C THR A 189 6.31 5.26 -10.92
N LYS A 190 7.40 4.92 -10.25
CA LYS A 190 8.75 5.24 -10.69
C LYS A 190 9.40 4.02 -11.30
N PHE A 191 10.20 4.24 -12.33
CA PHE A 191 11.08 3.20 -12.81
C PHE A 191 12.12 2.93 -11.72
N GLN A 192 12.09 1.73 -11.17
CA GLN A 192 13.14 1.28 -10.29
C GLN A 192 14.15 0.52 -11.13
N ASP A 193 15.40 0.89 -11.02
CA ASP A 193 16.48 0.08 -11.51
C ASP A 193 16.59 -1.16 -10.61
N GLN A 194 15.82 -2.19 -10.96
CA GLN A 194 15.83 -3.48 -10.25
C GLN A 194 17.05 -4.33 -10.64
N ALA A 195 18.09 -3.71 -11.19
CA ALA A 195 19.30 -4.38 -11.58
C ALA A 195 19.90 -5.26 -10.48
N ASP A 196 19.70 -4.90 -9.24
CA ASP A 196 20.19 -5.66 -8.10
C ASP A 196 19.44 -6.99 -7.88
N ASN A 197 18.16 -7.09 -8.31
CA ASN A 197 17.32 -8.28 -8.09
C ASN A 197 17.06 -9.09 -9.38
N TYR A 198 17.13 -8.46 -10.54
CA TYR A 198 16.73 -9.06 -11.83
C TYR A 198 17.69 -8.73 -12.98
N GLY A 199 18.98 -8.63 -12.71
CA GLY A 199 20.07 -8.25 -13.61
C GLY A 199 19.86 -8.34 -15.15
N ALA A 200 19.15 -9.34 -15.62
CA ALA A 200 18.89 -9.51 -17.06
C ALA A 200 17.68 -8.73 -17.59
N SER A 201 16.70 -8.39 -16.76
CA SER A 201 15.46 -7.74 -17.23
C SER A 201 15.61 -6.24 -17.44
N SER A 202 16.48 -5.57 -16.68
CA SER A 202 16.72 -4.13 -16.83
C SER A 202 17.49 -3.82 -18.10
N VAL A 203 18.44 -4.68 -18.50
CA VAL A 203 19.18 -4.55 -19.76
C VAL A 203 18.26 -4.71 -20.97
N MET A 204 17.36 -5.69 -20.94
CA MET A 204 16.38 -5.89 -22.02
C MET A 204 15.38 -4.73 -22.14
N TYR A 205 15.04 -4.09 -21.05
CA TYR A 205 14.09 -2.98 -21.05
C TYR A 205 14.72 -1.69 -21.58
N THR A 206 15.97 -1.41 -21.22
CA THR A 206 16.72 -0.24 -21.71
C THR A 206 16.99 -0.33 -23.19
N ASP A 207 17.39 -1.48 -23.72
CA ASP A 207 17.68 -1.67 -25.13
C ASP A 207 16.42 -1.64 -26.01
N ARG A 208 15.31 -2.20 -25.51
CA ARG A 208 14.07 -2.28 -26.31
C ARG A 208 13.31 -0.97 -26.41
N TYR A 209 13.35 -0.13 -25.38
CA TYR A 209 12.51 1.06 -25.28
C TYR A 209 13.29 2.38 -25.27
N GLY A 210 14.61 2.34 -25.49
CA GLY A 210 15.45 3.53 -25.56
C GLY A 210 15.54 4.31 -24.24
N ILE A 211 15.29 3.65 -23.11
CA ILE A 211 15.41 4.27 -21.79
C ILE A 211 16.89 4.51 -21.45
N PRO A 212 17.25 5.55 -20.68
CA PRO A 212 18.64 5.93 -20.43
C PRO A 212 19.50 4.75 -19.98
N LYS A 213 20.72 4.69 -20.50
CA LYS A 213 21.70 3.63 -20.23
C LYS A 213 21.77 3.31 -18.74
N ALA A 214 21.73 2.02 -18.42
CA ALA A 214 21.92 1.52 -17.06
C ALA A 214 23.12 2.22 -16.38
N PRO A 215 23.02 2.53 -15.07
CA PRO A 215 24.14 3.15 -14.36
C PRO A 215 25.44 2.38 -14.60
N GLN A 216 26.56 3.09 -14.71
CA GLN A 216 27.86 2.44 -14.97
C GLN A 216 28.25 1.39 -13.91
N THR A 217 27.68 1.47 -12.72
CA THR A 217 27.79 0.46 -11.66
C THR A 217 27.27 -0.92 -12.07
N PHE A 218 26.30 -0.97 -13.00
CA PHE A 218 25.76 -2.23 -13.52
C PHE A 218 26.77 -2.99 -14.39
N LYS A 219 27.56 -2.28 -15.23
CA LYS A 219 28.60 -2.91 -16.06
C LYS A 219 29.73 -3.56 -15.26
N ARG A 220 29.92 -3.15 -13.99
CA ARG A 220 30.98 -3.69 -13.12
C ARG A 220 30.57 -4.99 -12.37
N ARG A 221 29.26 -5.24 -12.22
CA ARG A 221 28.76 -6.45 -11.53
C ARG A 221 28.58 -7.67 -12.44
N LEU A 222 28.33 -7.44 -13.71
CA LEU A 222 28.24 -8.50 -14.71
C LEU A 222 29.57 -8.55 -15.47
N ASP A 223 30.59 -9.14 -14.95
CA ASP A 223 31.91 -9.33 -15.62
C ASP A 223 31.82 -10.24 -16.90
N PHE A 224 30.71 -10.09 -17.62
CA PHE A 224 30.49 -10.78 -18.89
C PHE A 224 30.93 -9.88 -20.04
N SER A 225 31.86 -10.36 -20.85
CA SER A 225 32.16 -9.73 -22.14
C SER A 225 30.91 -9.77 -23.04
N ASP A 226 30.66 -8.74 -23.82
CA ASP A 226 29.50 -8.66 -24.72
C ASP A 226 29.40 -9.90 -25.65
N SER A 227 30.53 -10.60 -25.90
CA SER A 227 30.60 -11.84 -26.66
C SER A 227 29.98 -13.06 -25.95
N GLU A 228 30.00 -13.13 -24.61
CA GLU A 228 29.44 -14.26 -23.85
C GLU A 228 27.93 -14.21 -23.75
N ILE A 229 27.37 -12.99 -23.65
CA ILE A 229 25.91 -12.78 -23.63
C ILE A 229 25.29 -13.23 -24.97
N ILE A 230 25.92 -12.87 -26.10
CA ILE A 230 25.44 -13.22 -27.45
C ILE A 230 25.48 -14.74 -27.68
N HIS A 231 26.46 -15.43 -27.13
CA HIS A 231 26.57 -16.87 -27.27
C HIS A 231 25.53 -17.66 -26.46
N GLN A 232 25.10 -17.17 -25.31
CA GLN A 232 24.06 -17.86 -24.51
C GLN A 232 22.66 -17.70 -25.13
N VAL A 233 22.35 -16.56 -25.75
CA VAL A 233 21.04 -16.32 -26.39
C VAL A 233 20.89 -17.13 -27.68
N ARG A 234 21.97 -17.48 -28.37
CA ARG A 234 21.94 -18.28 -29.61
C ARG A 234 21.86 -19.79 -29.39
N ARG A 235 21.96 -20.29 -28.17
CA ARG A 235 21.92 -21.73 -27.83
C ARG A 235 20.58 -22.19 -27.24
N LYS A 236 19.58 -21.34 -27.18
CA LYS A 236 18.19 -21.67 -26.89
C LYS A 236 17.31 -21.35 -28.12
#